data_2a3f126a70824d7dc1018eb1791153bf
#
_entry.id   2a3f126a70824d7dc1018eb1791153bf
#
_cell.length_a   1.000
_cell.length_b   1.000
_cell.length_c   1.000
_cell.angle_alpha   90.00
_cell.angle_beta   90.00
_cell.angle_gamma   90.00
#
_symmetry.space_group_name_H-M   'P 1'
#
loop_
_entity.id
_entity.type
_entity.pdbx_description
1 polymer ?
#
loop_
_entity_poly.entity_id
_entity_poly.type
_entity_poly.pdbx_seq_one_letter_code
_entity_poly.pdbx_strand_id
1 'polypeptide(L)'
;MKSKRGYRFILLLSCLILCASTAYTSKAVAIGSVDSYETIHGDLDVPARATWVWDTTQIRSNPHEVLNFATTNKINTIYLQMNRDVKIPDYKSFIRQARAKNIAVDVMDGRSAWGLTESREQIASFLDWIEAYQAEALPNEKFAGIHLDIEPHVHPQWKINQASVITQWQGNVEYIVGRASRMKMPVAADLPFWLDNYKIPGSTMAVSSWMIRKFDSITIMAYRDTAAAIYSVAKDELAEAALLGKTISIAVETKQSKEGDFITFYEEGSAYMEAQLKLVEKMASAHASFNGFSVHEYTSWKTLKK
;
A
#
# COMPACT_ATOMS: atom_id res chain seq x y z
N MET A 1 44.95 69.21 -5.59
CA MET A 1 46.28 69.04 -4.98
C MET A 1 46.55 67.57 -4.88
N LYS A 2 47.38 67.00 -5.74
CA LYS A 2 48.71 66.42 -5.50
C LYS A 2 48.70 65.46 -4.28
N SER A 3 49.09 64.18 -4.30
CA SER A 3 50.21 63.52 -4.95
C SER A 3 50.30 62.04 -4.54
N LYS A 4 50.69 61.20 -5.47
CA LYS A 4 51.76 60.22 -5.60
C LYS A 4 51.57 58.81 -5.02
N ARG A 5 51.46 57.88 -5.87
CA ARG A 5 52.34 56.75 -6.29
C ARG A 5 53.25 56.15 -5.22
N GLY A 6 53.17 54.85 -5.14
CA GLY A 6 54.16 53.96 -4.55
C GLY A 6 53.97 52.52 -4.92
N TYR A 7 54.58 52.05 -6.00
CA TYR A 7 54.74 50.63 -6.35
C TYR A 7 55.79 50.01 -5.43
N ARG A 8 55.53 48.84 -4.93
CA ARG A 8 56.58 47.91 -4.48
C ARG A 8 56.33 46.50 -4.95
N PHE A 9 57.21 46.04 -5.83
CA PHE A 9 57.48 44.66 -6.21
C PHE A 9 57.97 43.88 -5.01
N ILE A 10 57.47 42.66 -4.75
CA ILE A 10 58.25 41.65 -3.99
C ILE A 10 58.00 40.27 -4.61
N LEU A 11 59.07 39.69 -4.99
CA LEU A 11 59.46 38.38 -5.46
C LEU A 11 58.57 37.18 -5.13
N LEU A 12 58.43 36.36 -6.17
CA LEU A 12 58.14 34.93 -6.12
C LEU A 12 59.17 34.16 -5.31
N LEU A 13 58.68 33.33 -4.39
CA LEU A 13 59.45 32.21 -3.85
C LEU A 13 58.63 30.97 -3.99
N SER A 14 58.97 30.12 -4.94
CA SER A 14 58.41 28.81 -5.21
C SER A 14 58.95 27.83 -4.15
N CYS A 15 58.07 27.35 -3.26
CA CYS A 15 58.33 26.14 -2.44
C CYS A 15 57.58 24.98 -3.05
N LEU A 16 58.32 24.07 -3.70
CA LEU A 16 57.85 22.72 -4.00
C LEU A 16 57.75 21.95 -2.68
N ILE A 17 56.53 21.63 -2.27
CA ILE A 17 56.26 20.64 -1.26
C ILE A 17 55.82 19.36 -1.96
N LEU A 18 56.71 18.34 -1.94
CA LEU A 18 56.40 16.96 -2.29
C LEU A 18 55.46 16.39 -1.20
N CYS A 19 54.17 16.29 -1.50
CA CYS A 19 53.28 15.47 -0.67
C CYS A 19 53.31 14.02 -1.15
N ALA A 20 54.01 13.17 -0.36
CA ALA A 20 53.92 11.73 -0.50
C ALA A 20 52.49 11.31 -0.16
N SER A 21 51.76 10.81 -1.13
CA SER A 21 50.42 10.21 -0.96
C SER A 21 50.58 8.82 -0.39
N THR A 22 50.45 8.68 0.91
CA THR A 22 50.21 7.37 1.54
C THR A 22 48.77 6.96 1.25
N ALA A 23 48.62 5.98 0.36
CA ALA A 23 47.35 5.33 0.10
C ALA A 23 46.92 4.55 1.36
N TYR A 24 45.99 5.12 2.12
CA TYR A 24 45.22 4.35 3.09
C TYR A 24 44.23 3.48 2.35
N THR A 25 44.51 2.20 2.21
CA THR A 25 43.53 1.20 1.86
C THR A 25 42.61 0.99 3.05
N SER A 26 41.51 1.73 3.12
CA SER A 26 40.40 1.39 4.02
C SER A 26 39.79 0.08 3.52
N LYS A 27 40.05 -1.02 4.27
CA LYS A 27 39.22 -2.21 4.15
C LYS A 27 37.79 -1.80 4.50
N ALA A 28 36.93 -1.72 3.50
CA ALA A 28 35.50 -1.69 3.71
C ALA A 28 35.14 -2.98 4.43
N VAL A 29 34.81 -2.86 5.72
CA VAL A 29 34.09 -3.90 6.45
C VAL A 29 32.73 -3.96 5.75
N ALA A 30 32.47 -5.04 5.03
CA ALA A 30 31.15 -5.35 4.52
C ALA A 30 30.24 -5.45 5.75
N ILE A 31 29.47 -4.39 6.00
CA ILE A 31 28.32 -4.45 6.90
C ILE A 31 27.34 -5.37 6.19
N GLY A 32 27.13 -6.53 6.78
CA GLY A 32 26.28 -7.57 6.26
C GLY A 32 24.87 -7.09 6.02
N SER A 33 24.34 -7.53 4.88
CA SER A 33 22.93 -7.75 4.57
C SER A 33 21.94 -6.65 4.97
N VAL A 34 21.78 -5.67 4.08
CA VAL A 34 20.46 -5.09 3.83
C VAL A 34 19.70 -6.17 3.07
N ASP A 35 19.27 -7.19 3.78
CA ASP A 35 18.66 -8.37 3.20
C ASP A 35 17.19 -8.43 3.53
N SER A 36 16.45 -8.70 2.52
CA SER A 36 15.19 -9.44 2.47
C SER A 36 13.87 -8.70 2.39
N TYR A 37 13.78 -7.37 2.47
CA TYR A 37 12.50 -6.69 2.29
C TYR A 37 12.20 -6.29 0.83
N GLU A 38 13.20 -6.00 0.02
CA GLU A 38 13.03 -5.64 -1.39
C GLU A 38 12.57 -6.80 -2.28
N THR A 39 12.74 -8.05 -1.84
CA THR A 39 12.39 -9.25 -2.63
C THR A 39 10.99 -9.79 -2.37
N ILE A 40 10.22 -9.20 -1.45
CA ILE A 40 8.90 -9.74 -1.07
C ILE A 40 7.76 -9.20 -1.93
N HIS A 41 7.85 -7.95 -2.39
CA HIS A 41 6.84 -7.32 -3.24
C HIS A 41 7.12 -7.45 -4.76
N GLY A 42 7.90 -8.42 -5.18
CA GLY A 42 8.28 -8.55 -6.58
C GLY A 42 9.17 -7.41 -7.07
N ASP A 43 9.60 -7.51 -8.31
CA ASP A 43 10.34 -6.45 -8.99
C ASP A 43 9.51 -5.14 -8.92
N LEU A 44 10.03 -4.09 -8.29
CA LEU A 44 9.34 -2.79 -8.14
C LEU A 44 8.92 -2.17 -9.49
N ASP A 45 9.40 -2.76 -10.59
CA ASP A 45 9.06 -2.37 -11.97
C ASP A 45 7.73 -2.97 -12.48
N VAL A 46 7.09 -3.90 -11.74
CA VAL A 46 5.82 -4.50 -12.15
C VAL A 46 4.68 -3.88 -11.36
N PRO A 47 3.77 -3.12 -12.01
CA PRO A 47 2.62 -2.54 -11.32
C PRO A 47 1.79 -3.61 -10.58
N ALA A 48 1.30 -3.25 -9.40
CA ALA A 48 0.46 -4.14 -8.61
C ALA A 48 -0.81 -4.51 -9.39
N ARG A 49 -1.18 -5.80 -9.31
CA ARG A 49 -2.50 -6.26 -9.67
C ARG A 49 -2.99 -7.13 -8.54
N ALA A 50 -3.90 -6.59 -7.75
CA ALA A 50 -4.32 -7.18 -6.50
C ALA A 50 -5.79 -7.59 -6.50
N THR A 51 -6.16 -8.46 -5.57
CA THR A 51 -7.55 -8.77 -5.26
C THR A 51 -7.70 -9.16 -3.79
N TRP A 52 -8.89 -8.95 -3.23
CA TRP A 52 -9.26 -9.39 -1.89
C TRP A 52 -9.77 -10.83 -1.91
N VAL A 53 -9.36 -11.62 -0.93
CA VAL A 53 -9.91 -12.94 -0.63
C VAL A 53 -10.54 -12.86 0.76
N TRP A 54 -11.83 -12.55 0.81
CA TRP A 54 -12.59 -12.39 2.04
C TRP A 54 -12.92 -13.72 2.75
N ASP A 55 -13.25 -14.74 1.96
CA ASP A 55 -13.45 -16.09 2.50
C ASP A 55 -12.11 -16.83 2.60
N THR A 56 -11.45 -16.70 3.73
CA THR A 56 -10.16 -17.32 3.99
C THR A 56 -10.22 -18.86 3.96
N THR A 57 -11.40 -19.46 4.10
CA THR A 57 -11.53 -20.92 4.01
C THR A 57 -11.12 -21.46 2.64
N GLN A 58 -11.12 -20.61 1.61
CA GLN A 58 -10.68 -20.94 0.26
C GLN A 58 -9.19 -21.36 0.20
N ILE A 59 -8.34 -20.84 1.08
CA ILE A 59 -6.94 -21.24 1.09
C ILE A 59 -6.72 -22.68 1.57
N ARG A 60 -7.70 -23.27 2.24
CA ARG A 60 -7.71 -24.66 2.69
C ARG A 60 -8.51 -25.55 1.72
N SER A 61 -9.72 -25.13 1.35
CA SER A 61 -10.64 -25.95 0.55
C SER A 61 -10.27 -25.97 -0.94
N ASN A 62 -9.85 -24.83 -1.49
CA ASN A 62 -9.63 -24.64 -2.94
C ASN A 62 -8.36 -23.82 -3.25
N PRO A 63 -7.20 -24.07 -2.62
CA PRO A 63 -5.99 -23.22 -2.79
C PRO A 63 -5.55 -23.14 -4.24
N HIS A 64 -5.63 -24.26 -5.00
CA HIS A 64 -5.25 -24.29 -6.41
C HIS A 64 -6.16 -23.45 -7.29
N GLU A 65 -7.46 -23.38 -6.99
CA GLU A 65 -8.41 -22.56 -7.74
C GLU A 65 -8.09 -21.07 -7.57
N VAL A 66 -7.86 -20.62 -6.33
CA VAL A 66 -7.47 -19.24 -6.03
C VAL A 66 -6.18 -18.87 -6.75
N LEU A 67 -5.15 -19.72 -6.66
CA LEU A 67 -3.84 -19.44 -7.26
C LEU A 67 -3.86 -19.54 -8.80
N ASN A 68 -4.65 -20.43 -9.37
CA ASN A 68 -4.82 -20.51 -10.82
C ASN A 68 -5.58 -19.29 -11.35
N PHE A 69 -6.62 -18.86 -10.66
CA PHE A 69 -7.32 -17.62 -11.00
C PHE A 69 -6.36 -16.42 -10.92
N ALA A 70 -5.58 -16.32 -9.85
CA ALA A 70 -4.60 -15.24 -9.70
C ALA A 70 -3.58 -15.25 -10.85
N THR A 71 -3.02 -16.41 -11.19
CA THR A 71 -2.05 -16.53 -12.31
C THR A 71 -2.68 -16.15 -13.64
N THR A 72 -3.91 -16.63 -13.93
CA THR A 72 -4.63 -16.37 -15.20
C THR A 72 -4.93 -14.89 -15.36
N ASN A 73 -5.27 -14.19 -14.28
CA ASN A 73 -5.59 -12.76 -14.29
C ASN A 73 -4.38 -11.87 -13.96
N LYS A 74 -3.15 -12.43 -13.96
CA LYS A 74 -1.89 -11.72 -13.69
C LYS A 74 -1.87 -11.02 -12.34
N ILE A 75 -2.58 -11.55 -11.35
CA ILE A 75 -2.59 -11.04 -9.98
C ILE A 75 -1.24 -11.37 -9.36
N ASN A 76 -0.57 -10.37 -8.83
CA ASN A 76 0.72 -10.49 -8.14
C ASN A 76 0.61 -10.18 -6.63
N THR A 77 -0.57 -9.76 -6.15
CA THR A 77 -0.82 -9.49 -4.73
C THR A 77 -2.22 -9.98 -4.34
N ILE A 78 -2.31 -10.66 -3.21
CA ILE A 78 -3.59 -11.10 -2.61
C ILE A 78 -3.71 -10.46 -1.23
N TYR A 79 -4.80 -9.72 -1.00
CA TYR A 79 -5.22 -9.25 0.33
C TYR A 79 -6.07 -10.34 0.97
N LEU A 80 -5.48 -11.08 1.90
CA LEU A 80 -6.09 -12.27 2.49
C LEU A 80 -6.68 -11.94 3.86
N GLN A 81 -8.00 -12.00 3.99
CA GLN A 81 -8.70 -11.82 5.28
C GLN A 81 -8.12 -12.73 6.36
N MET A 82 -7.79 -12.17 7.51
CA MET A 82 -7.41 -12.97 8.67
C MET A 82 -8.63 -13.66 9.28
N ASN A 83 -8.53 -14.96 9.46
CA ASN A 83 -9.56 -15.78 10.09
C ASN A 83 -8.92 -16.79 11.07
N ARG A 84 -9.28 -16.71 12.35
CA ARG A 84 -8.72 -17.56 13.40
C ARG A 84 -9.19 -19.03 13.32
N ASP A 85 -10.27 -19.30 12.59
CA ASP A 85 -10.76 -20.65 12.37
C ASP A 85 -9.96 -21.42 11.30
N VAL A 86 -9.14 -20.70 10.53
CA VAL A 86 -8.17 -21.27 9.59
C VAL A 86 -6.85 -21.49 10.33
N LYS A 87 -6.31 -22.69 10.21
CA LYS A 87 -5.11 -23.10 10.97
C LYS A 87 -3.84 -22.47 10.38
N ILE A 88 -2.87 -22.16 11.22
CA ILE A 88 -1.55 -21.64 10.84
C ILE A 88 -0.88 -22.44 9.70
N PRO A 89 -0.87 -23.79 9.71
CA PRO A 89 -0.29 -24.58 8.60
C PRO A 89 -0.97 -24.33 7.24
N ASP A 90 -2.26 -24.01 7.21
CA ASP A 90 -2.97 -23.72 5.95
C ASP A 90 -2.49 -22.38 5.37
N TYR A 91 -2.32 -21.34 6.19
CA TYR A 91 -1.71 -20.07 5.77
C TYR A 91 -0.29 -20.29 5.25
N LYS A 92 0.57 -20.99 6.02
CA LYS A 92 1.96 -21.27 5.62
C LYS A 92 2.02 -21.99 4.28
N SER A 93 1.17 -23.01 4.09
CA SER A 93 1.09 -23.77 2.83
C SER A 93 0.64 -22.92 1.67
N PHE A 94 -0.42 -22.11 1.85
CA PHE A 94 -0.94 -21.25 0.79
C PHE A 94 0.07 -20.16 0.39
N ILE A 95 0.66 -19.45 1.36
CA ILE A 95 1.64 -18.39 1.09
C ILE A 95 2.87 -18.95 0.35
N ARG A 96 3.38 -20.12 0.76
CA ARG A 96 4.49 -20.77 0.06
C ARG A 96 4.15 -21.09 -1.40
N GLN A 97 2.94 -21.58 -1.67
CA GLN A 97 2.47 -21.85 -3.03
C GLN A 97 2.25 -20.56 -3.84
N ALA A 98 1.71 -19.51 -3.24
CA ALA A 98 1.55 -18.19 -3.85
C ALA A 98 2.91 -17.60 -4.25
N ARG A 99 3.86 -17.62 -3.33
CA ARG A 99 5.22 -17.12 -3.56
C ARG A 99 5.96 -17.86 -4.66
N ALA A 100 5.77 -19.18 -4.78
CA ALA A 100 6.32 -19.96 -5.88
C ALA A 100 5.76 -19.56 -7.26
N LYS A 101 4.69 -18.76 -7.29
CA LYS A 101 4.07 -18.16 -8.49
C LYS A 101 4.31 -16.64 -8.58
N ASN A 102 5.23 -16.08 -7.78
CA ASN A 102 5.49 -14.65 -7.65
C ASN A 102 4.25 -13.84 -7.21
N ILE A 103 3.43 -14.41 -6.34
CA ILE A 103 2.26 -13.76 -5.76
C ILE A 103 2.57 -13.45 -4.30
N ALA A 104 2.57 -12.16 -3.95
CA ALA A 104 2.63 -11.68 -2.58
C ALA A 104 1.28 -11.91 -1.88
N VAL A 105 1.31 -12.16 -0.58
CA VAL A 105 0.09 -12.27 0.23
C VAL A 105 0.23 -11.32 1.41
N ASP A 106 -0.64 -10.31 1.46
CA ASP A 106 -0.76 -9.42 2.61
C ASP A 106 -1.86 -9.95 3.53
N VAL A 107 -1.61 -9.92 4.83
CA VAL A 107 -2.66 -10.20 5.80
C VAL A 107 -3.58 -9.00 5.90
N MET A 108 -4.89 -9.23 5.79
CA MET A 108 -5.88 -8.17 5.77
C MET A 108 -6.89 -8.37 6.89
N ASP A 109 -7.27 -7.28 7.51
CA ASP A 109 -8.49 -7.15 8.32
C ASP A 109 -8.90 -5.67 8.36
N GLY A 110 -10.14 -5.42 8.78
CA GLY A 110 -10.68 -4.09 8.93
C GLY A 110 -12.16 -4.16 9.26
N ARG A 111 -12.60 -3.23 10.08
CA ARG A 111 -14.01 -3.11 10.46
C ARG A 111 -14.31 -1.64 10.69
N SER A 112 -15.54 -1.23 10.43
CA SER A 112 -15.95 0.17 10.68
C SER A 112 -15.72 0.59 12.15
N ALA A 113 -15.92 -0.33 13.10
CA ALA A 113 -15.67 -0.07 14.51
C ALA A 113 -14.19 0.17 14.86
N TRP A 114 -13.24 -0.26 14.01
CA TRP A 114 -11.81 0.02 14.23
C TRP A 114 -11.45 1.50 14.05
N GLY A 115 -12.37 2.31 13.55
CA GLY A 115 -12.30 3.75 13.65
C GLY A 115 -12.52 4.31 15.07
N LEU A 116 -12.93 3.47 16.05
CA LEU A 116 -13.23 3.89 17.42
C LEU A 116 -12.22 3.33 18.42
N THR A 117 -11.91 4.09 19.46
CA THR A 117 -10.93 3.71 20.50
C THR A 117 -11.31 2.43 21.23
N GLU A 118 -12.60 2.15 21.39
CA GLU A 118 -13.11 0.94 22.04
C GLU A 118 -12.67 -0.37 21.34
N SER A 119 -12.30 -0.30 20.05
CA SER A 119 -11.80 -1.45 19.30
C SER A 119 -10.29 -1.69 19.46
N ARG A 120 -9.60 -0.91 20.29
CA ARG A 120 -8.14 -1.00 20.46
C ARG A 120 -7.66 -2.41 20.82
N GLU A 121 -8.39 -3.11 21.66
CA GLU A 121 -8.04 -4.49 22.07
C GLU A 121 -8.18 -5.48 20.90
N GLN A 122 -9.18 -5.31 20.04
CA GLN A 122 -9.34 -6.13 18.83
C GLN A 122 -8.20 -5.90 17.84
N ILE A 123 -7.83 -4.63 17.63
CA ILE A 123 -6.69 -4.23 16.79
C ILE A 123 -5.39 -4.81 17.37
N ALA A 124 -5.17 -4.70 18.68
CA ALA A 124 -4.01 -5.27 19.33
C ALA A 124 -3.94 -6.80 19.13
N SER A 125 -5.05 -7.49 19.33
CA SER A 125 -5.16 -8.94 19.14
C SER A 125 -4.88 -9.38 17.69
N PHE A 126 -5.29 -8.58 16.70
CA PHE A 126 -4.93 -8.80 15.29
C PHE A 126 -3.41 -8.69 15.07
N LEU A 127 -2.81 -7.62 15.56
CA LEU A 127 -1.38 -7.37 15.41
C LEU A 127 -0.52 -8.38 16.19
N ASP A 128 -0.95 -8.82 17.37
CA ASP A 128 -0.29 -9.86 18.15
C ASP A 128 -0.29 -11.20 17.40
N TRP A 129 -1.39 -11.52 16.74
CA TRP A 129 -1.46 -12.73 15.91
C TRP A 129 -0.49 -12.67 14.72
N ILE A 130 -0.40 -11.52 14.06
CA ILE A 130 0.55 -11.32 12.94
C ILE A 130 2.00 -11.46 13.46
N GLU A 131 2.33 -10.80 14.56
CA GLU A 131 3.67 -10.82 15.14
C GLU A 131 4.10 -12.25 15.48
N ALA A 132 3.22 -13.02 16.14
CA ALA A 132 3.46 -14.42 16.44
C ALA A 132 3.63 -15.28 15.18
N TYR A 133 2.75 -15.08 14.19
CA TYR A 133 2.85 -15.79 12.91
C TYR A 133 4.18 -15.52 12.19
N GLN A 134 4.54 -14.25 12.06
CA GLN A 134 5.77 -13.83 11.37
C GLN A 134 7.04 -14.32 12.08
N ALA A 135 7.01 -14.44 13.41
CA ALA A 135 8.14 -14.96 14.19
C ALA A 135 8.40 -16.45 13.92
N GLU A 136 7.35 -17.24 13.68
CA GLU A 136 7.43 -18.68 13.46
C GLU A 136 7.49 -19.12 11.99
N ALA A 137 7.10 -18.25 11.06
CA ALA A 137 7.05 -18.57 9.64
C ALA A 137 8.44 -18.58 9.00
N LEU A 138 8.68 -19.53 8.10
CA LEU A 138 9.86 -19.53 7.24
C LEU A 138 9.81 -18.32 6.26
N PRO A 139 10.94 -17.87 5.72
CA PRO A 139 10.97 -16.71 4.81
C PRO A 139 9.97 -16.77 3.66
N ASN A 140 9.75 -17.95 3.09
CA ASN A 140 8.80 -18.16 1.98
C ASN A 140 7.36 -18.43 2.43
N GLU A 141 7.07 -18.36 3.72
CA GLU A 141 5.76 -18.54 4.34
C GLU A 141 5.25 -17.26 5.00
N LYS A 142 6.06 -16.20 5.02
CA LYS A 142 5.70 -14.92 5.64
C LYS A 142 4.72 -14.14 4.80
N PHE A 143 3.79 -13.46 5.45
CA PHE A 143 3.03 -12.39 4.82
C PHE A 143 3.98 -11.29 4.33
N ALA A 144 3.64 -10.67 3.21
CA ALA A 144 4.43 -9.61 2.62
C ALA A 144 4.17 -8.25 3.29
N GLY A 145 2.94 -8.00 3.71
CA GLY A 145 2.52 -6.76 4.35
C GLY A 145 1.24 -6.94 5.16
N ILE A 146 0.77 -5.81 5.68
CA ILE A 146 -0.53 -5.66 6.35
C ILE A 146 -1.39 -4.76 5.48
N HIS A 147 -2.60 -5.20 5.15
CA HIS A 147 -3.58 -4.41 4.40
C HIS A 147 -4.80 -4.14 5.28
N LEU A 148 -5.25 -2.89 5.36
CA LEU A 148 -6.33 -2.48 6.26
C LEU A 148 -7.52 -1.95 5.48
N ASP A 149 -8.70 -2.48 5.78
CA ASP A 149 -9.97 -1.97 5.29
C ASP A 149 -10.82 -1.44 6.44
N ILE A 150 -10.47 -0.24 6.91
CA ILE A 150 -11.15 0.43 8.04
C ILE A 150 -12.03 1.54 7.51
N GLU A 151 -13.34 1.32 7.51
CA GLU A 151 -14.33 2.23 6.95
C GLU A 151 -15.25 2.84 8.05
N PRO A 152 -14.76 3.76 8.89
CA PRO A 152 -15.56 4.29 10.00
C PRO A 152 -16.77 5.11 9.54
N HIS A 153 -16.81 5.52 8.28
CA HIS A 153 -17.93 6.26 7.69
C HIS A 153 -19.23 5.42 7.61
N VAL A 154 -19.15 4.09 7.59
CA VAL A 154 -20.33 3.23 7.66
C VAL A 154 -20.79 2.94 9.10
N HIS A 155 -19.98 3.32 10.10
CA HIS A 155 -20.36 3.18 11.52
C HIS A 155 -21.38 4.25 11.95
N PRO A 156 -22.41 3.94 12.74
CA PRO A 156 -23.42 4.91 13.17
C PRO A 156 -22.85 6.18 13.83
N GLN A 157 -21.76 6.06 14.59
CA GLN A 157 -21.09 7.18 15.26
C GLN A 157 -20.56 8.23 14.29
N TRP A 158 -20.25 7.88 13.04
CA TRP A 158 -19.84 8.85 12.02
C TRP A 158 -20.87 9.95 11.79
N LYS A 159 -22.17 9.59 11.79
CA LYS A 159 -23.24 10.54 11.61
C LYS A 159 -23.53 11.37 12.88
N ILE A 160 -23.15 10.86 14.05
CA ILE A 160 -23.43 11.49 15.35
C ILE A 160 -22.31 12.49 15.70
N ASN A 161 -21.05 12.08 15.59
CA ASN A 161 -19.91 12.92 15.94
C ASN A 161 -18.68 12.56 15.08
N GLN A 162 -18.71 12.98 13.82
CA GLN A 162 -17.69 12.70 12.84
C GLN A 162 -16.28 13.14 13.26
N ALA A 163 -16.17 14.35 13.86
CA ALA A 163 -14.89 14.87 14.30
C ALA A 163 -14.24 13.98 15.37
N SER A 164 -15.04 13.48 16.31
CA SER A 164 -14.56 12.52 17.31
C SER A 164 -14.13 11.20 16.67
N VAL A 165 -14.91 10.68 15.72
CA VAL A 165 -14.56 9.44 15.02
C VAL A 165 -13.25 9.60 14.25
N ILE A 166 -13.06 10.70 13.51
CA ILE A 166 -11.80 10.98 12.80
C ILE A 166 -10.62 11.01 13.77
N THR A 167 -10.74 11.69 14.92
CA THR A 167 -9.67 11.76 15.92
C THR A 167 -9.34 10.39 16.49
N GLN A 168 -10.35 9.58 16.80
CA GLN A 168 -10.15 8.22 17.31
C GLN A 168 -9.50 7.31 16.26
N TRP A 169 -9.95 7.42 15.00
CA TRP A 169 -9.38 6.69 13.87
C TRP A 169 -7.90 7.03 13.67
N GLN A 170 -7.53 8.30 13.72
CA GLN A 170 -6.14 8.72 13.69
C GLN A 170 -5.30 8.01 14.76
N GLY A 171 -5.80 7.99 16.01
CA GLY A 171 -5.10 7.33 17.12
C GLY A 171 -4.94 5.82 16.90
N ASN A 172 -5.94 5.14 16.28
CA ASN A 172 -5.85 3.73 15.95
C ASN A 172 -4.88 3.48 14.78
N VAL A 173 -4.90 4.31 13.75
CA VAL A 173 -3.93 4.25 12.64
C VAL A 173 -2.49 4.42 13.15
N GLU A 174 -2.24 5.41 13.98
CA GLU A 174 -0.91 5.63 14.57
C GLU A 174 -0.43 4.42 15.39
N TYR A 175 -1.33 3.81 16.13
CA TYR A 175 -1.03 2.58 16.88
C TYR A 175 -0.67 1.42 15.95
N ILE A 176 -1.46 1.19 14.89
CA ILE A 176 -1.22 0.11 13.91
C ILE A 176 0.11 0.32 13.19
N VAL A 177 0.32 1.52 12.63
CA VAL A 177 1.55 1.86 11.90
C VAL A 177 2.78 1.72 12.82
N GLY A 178 2.68 2.16 14.07
CA GLY A 178 3.75 2.01 15.05
C GLY A 178 4.06 0.54 15.39
N ARG A 179 3.04 -0.34 15.43
CA ARG A 179 3.23 -1.78 15.62
C ARG A 179 3.85 -2.45 14.39
N ALA A 180 3.33 -2.12 13.18
CA ALA A 180 3.83 -2.64 11.91
C ALA A 180 5.30 -2.28 11.69
N SER A 181 5.68 -1.04 12.00
CA SER A 181 7.07 -0.58 11.92
C SER A 181 8.02 -1.40 12.82
N ARG A 182 7.60 -1.76 14.04
CA ARG A 182 8.40 -2.64 14.91
C ARG A 182 8.55 -4.05 14.36
N MET A 183 7.52 -4.56 13.68
CA MET A 183 7.56 -5.85 12.98
C MET A 183 8.32 -5.75 11.64
N LYS A 184 8.70 -4.54 11.22
CA LYS A 184 9.29 -4.24 9.91
C LYS A 184 8.38 -4.72 8.76
N MET A 185 7.10 -4.58 8.90
CA MET A 185 6.11 -4.93 7.88
C MET A 185 5.54 -3.65 7.26
N PRO A 186 5.49 -3.57 5.92
CA PRO A 186 4.78 -2.49 5.26
C PRO A 186 3.28 -2.57 5.60
N VAL A 187 2.64 -1.41 5.64
CA VAL A 187 1.21 -1.31 5.92
C VAL A 187 0.51 -0.44 4.88
N ALA A 188 -0.53 -0.99 4.28
CA ALA A 188 -1.40 -0.33 3.31
C ALA A 188 -2.81 -0.19 3.85
N ALA A 189 -3.61 0.70 3.24
CA ALA A 189 -5.01 0.85 3.59
C ALA A 189 -5.88 1.16 2.37
N ASP A 190 -7.12 0.66 2.40
CA ASP A 190 -8.19 1.07 1.50
C ASP A 190 -8.77 2.41 1.95
N LEU A 191 -8.95 3.34 1.02
CA LEU A 191 -9.56 4.64 1.28
C LEU A 191 -10.64 4.97 0.26
N PRO A 192 -11.83 5.42 0.70
CA PRO A 192 -12.80 6.00 -0.21
C PRO A 192 -12.24 7.25 -0.90
N PHE A 193 -12.44 7.39 -2.20
CA PHE A 193 -11.93 8.52 -2.99
C PHE A 193 -12.42 9.90 -2.50
N TRP A 194 -13.59 9.95 -1.87
CA TRP A 194 -14.22 11.19 -1.39
C TRP A 194 -13.74 11.62 0.02
N LEU A 195 -12.75 10.94 0.60
CA LEU A 195 -12.26 11.22 1.96
C LEU A 195 -11.50 12.56 2.05
N ASP A 196 -11.11 13.13 0.95
CA ASP A 196 -10.56 14.48 0.79
C ASP A 196 -11.56 15.59 1.19
N ASN A 197 -12.87 15.32 1.12
CA ASN A 197 -13.92 16.25 1.55
C ASN A 197 -13.97 16.47 3.07
N TYR A 198 -13.31 15.62 3.84
CA TYR A 198 -13.26 15.69 5.29
C TYR A 198 -11.91 16.20 5.77
N LYS A 199 -11.94 17.01 6.83
CA LYS A 199 -10.72 17.59 7.41
C LYS A 199 -10.39 16.95 8.75
N ILE A 200 -9.11 16.87 9.05
CA ILE A 200 -8.63 16.53 10.38
C ILE A 200 -9.12 17.58 11.37
N PRO A 201 -9.75 17.21 12.50
CA PRO A 201 -10.22 18.17 13.50
C PRO A 201 -9.12 19.14 13.95
N GLY A 202 -9.42 20.43 13.89
CA GLY A 202 -8.46 21.50 14.23
C GLY A 202 -7.38 21.77 13.15
N SER A 203 -7.52 21.21 11.95
CA SER A 203 -6.56 21.36 10.84
C SER A 203 -7.27 21.69 9.53
N THR A 204 -6.51 22.23 8.56
CA THR A 204 -6.95 22.39 7.17
C THR A 204 -6.63 21.15 6.32
N MET A 205 -5.86 20.20 6.86
CA MET A 205 -5.44 18.98 6.15
C MET A 205 -6.63 18.06 5.91
N ALA A 206 -6.75 17.52 4.70
CA ALA A 206 -7.73 16.50 4.39
C ALA A 206 -7.41 15.19 5.14
N VAL A 207 -8.45 14.38 5.41
CA VAL A 207 -8.26 13.06 6.02
C VAL A 207 -7.48 12.15 5.07
N SER A 208 -7.78 12.15 3.75
CA SER A 208 -7.01 11.41 2.74
C SER A 208 -5.53 11.79 2.74
N SER A 209 -5.23 13.10 2.75
CA SER A 209 -3.85 13.61 2.82
C SER A 209 -3.10 13.13 4.06
N TRP A 210 -3.78 13.09 5.21
CA TRP A 210 -3.19 12.58 6.45
C TRP A 210 -2.91 11.07 6.35
N MET A 211 -3.85 10.29 5.79
CA MET A 211 -3.71 8.85 5.60
C MET A 211 -2.55 8.51 4.66
N ILE A 212 -2.44 9.18 3.51
CA ILE A 212 -1.34 8.99 2.56
C ILE A 212 0.02 9.18 3.25
N ARG A 213 0.15 10.15 4.17
CA ARG A 213 1.39 10.38 4.92
C ARG A 213 1.71 9.28 5.93
N LYS A 214 0.70 8.58 6.45
CA LYS A 214 0.87 7.58 7.52
C LYS A 214 1.18 6.19 7.00
N PHE A 215 0.54 5.78 5.91
CA PHE A 215 0.73 4.46 5.32
C PHE A 215 1.91 4.40 4.34
N ASP A 216 2.40 3.20 4.07
CA ASP A 216 3.44 2.98 3.05
C ASP A 216 2.83 3.04 1.65
N SER A 217 1.62 2.52 1.48
CA SER A 217 0.82 2.62 0.26
C SER A 217 -0.67 2.75 0.57
N ILE A 218 -1.42 3.22 -0.42
CA ILE A 218 -2.88 3.38 -0.34
C ILE A 218 -3.54 2.70 -1.54
N THR A 219 -4.68 2.08 -1.30
CA THR A 219 -5.59 1.65 -2.35
C THR A 219 -6.81 2.59 -2.34
N ILE A 220 -6.98 3.38 -3.41
CA ILE A 220 -8.14 4.27 -3.55
C ILE A 220 -9.30 3.48 -4.13
N MET A 221 -10.40 3.39 -3.41
CA MET A 221 -11.66 2.78 -3.84
C MET A 221 -12.34 3.69 -4.88
N ALA A 222 -11.81 3.69 -6.10
CA ALA A 222 -12.28 4.50 -7.22
C ALA A 222 -13.43 3.80 -7.98
N TYR A 223 -14.43 3.34 -7.25
CA TYR A 223 -15.53 2.52 -7.75
C TYR A 223 -16.36 3.28 -8.77
N ARG A 224 -15.99 3.13 -10.03
CA ARG A 224 -16.59 3.65 -11.26
C ARG A 224 -16.36 2.63 -12.38
N ASP A 225 -17.14 2.71 -13.43
CA ASP A 225 -17.16 1.78 -14.58
C ASP A 225 -16.51 2.34 -15.86
N THR A 226 -16.14 3.61 -15.87
CA THR A 226 -15.46 4.23 -17.01
C THR A 226 -14.10 4.80 -16.66
N ALA A 227 -13.15 4.69 -17.57
CA ALA A 227 -11.78 5.13 -17.35
C ALA A 227 -11.68 6.61 -16.95
N ALA A 228 -12.48 7.47 -17.59
CA ALA A 228 -12.50 8.89 -17.27
C ALA A 228 -12.99 9.15 -15.84
N ALA A 229 -14.04 8.45 -15.40
CA ALA A 229 -14.58 8.58 -14.05
C ALA A 229 -13.65 8.00 -13.00
N ILE A 230 -13.08 6.80 -13.23
CA ILE A 230 -12.09 6.16 -12.36
C ILE A 230 -10.89 7.12 -12.13
N TYR A 231 -10.29 7.60 -13.21
CA TYR A 231 -9.13 8.50 -13.09
C TYR A 231 -9.50 9.83 -12.42
N SER A 232 -10.68 10.39 -12.76
CA SER A 232 -11.13 11.68 -12.19
C SER A 232 -11.21 11.66 -10.66
N VAL A 233 -11.59 10.53 -10.06
CA VAL A 233 -11.75 10.41 -8.60
C VAL A 233 -10.48 9.97 -7.87
N ALA A 234 -9.40 9.60 -8.60
CA ALA A 234 -8.14 9.15 -8.00
C ALA A 234 -6.95 10.10 -8.27
N LYS A 235 -7.08 11.02 -9.22
CA LYS A 235 -5.94 11.82 -9.74
C LYS A 235 -5.30 12.72 -8.70
N ASP A 236 -6.08 13.27 -7.78
CA ASP A 236 -5.59 14.24 -6.80
C ASP A 236 -4.78 13.51 -5.70
N GLU A 237 -5.22 12.35 -5.24
CA GLU A 237 -4.47 11.47 -4.35
C GLU A 237 -3.20 10.93 -5.02
N LEU A 238 -3.28 10.56 -6.30
CA LEU A 238 -2.09 10.16 -7.08
C LEU A 238 -1.06 11.29 -7.12
N ALA A 239 -1.49 12.52 -7.38
CA ALA A 239 -0.59 13.67 -7.42
C ALA A 239 0.04 13.95 -6.04
N GLU A 240 -0.75 13.91 -4.97
CA GLU A 240 -0.24 14.11 -3.61
C GLU A 240 0.74 13.00 -3.20
N ALA A 241 0.40 11.75 -3.44
CA ALA A 241 1.26 10.62 -3.10
C ALA A 241 2.60 10.67 -3.85
N ALA A 242 2.61 11.09 -5.11
CA ALA A 242 3.84 11.28 -5.88
C ALA A 242 4.78 12.30 -5.22
N LEU A 243 4.24 13.42 -4.71
CA LEU A 243 5.03 14.42 -3.98
C LEU A 243 5.60 13.90 -2.65
N LEU A 244 4.96 12.87 -2.08
CA LEU A 244 5.35 12.27 -0.80
C LEU A 244 6.22 11.01 -0.97
N GLY A 245 6.51 10.58 -2.20
CA GLY A 245 7.20 9.32 -2.48
C GLY A 245 6.42 8.09 -2.01
N LYS A 246 5.08 8.17 -2.02
CA LYS A 246 4.16 7.08 -1.67
C LYS A 246 3.55 6.48 -2.91
N THR A 247 3.01 5.27 -2.80
CA THR A 247 2.38 4.57 -3.92
C THR A 247 0.87 4.45 -3.72
N ILE A 248 0.14 4.47 -4.84
CA ILE A 248 -1.31 4.30 -4.87
C ILE A 248 -1.70 3.24 -5.89
N SER A 249 -2.49 2.27 -5.45
CA SER A 249 -3.25 1.38 -6.32
C SER A 249 -4.68 1.92 -6.49
N ILE A 250 -5.25 1.76 -7.69
CA ILE A 250 -6.62 2.16 -7.99
C ILE A 250 -7.51 0.93 -7.91
N ALA A 251 -8.51 0.95 -7.01
CA ALA A 251 -9.46 -0.14 -6.86
C ALA A 251 -10.73 0.07 -7.71
N VAL A 252 -11.21 -1.02 -8.28
CA VAL A 252 -12.49 -1.09 -9.00
C VAL A 252 -13.34 -2.23 -8.46
N GLU A 253 -14.67 -2.13 -8.65
CA GLU A 253 -15.67 -3.08 -8.11
C GLU A 253 -16.19 -4.03 -9.20
N THR A 254 -16.39 -5.29 -8.83
CA THR A 254 -16.99 -6.32 -9.71
C THR A 254 -18.27 -6.94 -9.15
N LYS A 255 -18.62 -6.62 -7.92
CA LYS A 255 -19.83 -7.09 -7.28
C LYS A 255 -21.01 -6.22 -7.67
N GLN A 256 -22.16 -6.85 -7.90
CA GLN A 256 -23.40 -6.11 -8.17
C GLN A 256 -23.70 -5.11 -7.04
N SER A 257 -23.97 -3.86 -7.44
CA SER A 257 -24.23 -2.78 -6.49
C SER A 257 -25.70 -2.37 -6.49
N LYS A 258 -26.19 -1.96 -5.31
CA LYS A 258 -27.49 -1.32 -5.15
C LYS A 258 -27.41 0.21 -5.21
N GLU A 259 -26.20 0.76 -5.25
CA GLU A 259 -25.96 2.22 -5.29
C GLU A 259 -25.97 2.77 -6.72
N GLY A 260 -25.87 1.89 -7.72
CA GLY A 260 -25.94 2.20 -9.15
C GLY A 260 -24.97 1.36 -9.97
N ASP A 261 -25.33 1.15 -11.23
CA ASP A 261 -24.55 0.32 -12.16
C ASP A 261 -23.19 0.98 -12.47
N PHE A 262 -23.12 2.32 -12.44
CA PHE A 262 -21.94 3.11 -12.78
C PHE A 262 -20.75 2.99 -11.78
N ILE A 263 -20.92 2.27 -10.67
CA ILE A 263 -19.84 2.07 -9.67
C ILE A 263 -19.21 0.69 -9.74
N THR A 264 -19.68 -0.19 -10.61
CA THR A 264 -19.21 -1.57 -10.72
C THR A 264 -19.12 -2.01 -12.17
N PHE A 265 -18.32 -3.03 -12.45
CA PHE A 265 -18.24 -3.69 -13.76
C PHE A 265 -19.15 -4.92 -13.87
N TYR A 266 -20.06 -5.11 -12.92
CA TYR A 266 -20.93 -6.29 -12.89
C TYR A 266 -21.77 -6.42 -14.17
N GLU A 267 -22.31 -5.32 -14.66
CA GLU A 267 -23.18 -5.26 -15.83
C GLU A 267 -22.39 -5.40 -17.15
N GLU A 268 -21.18 -4.83 -17.25
CA GLU A 268 -20.38 -4.81 -18.47
C GLU A 268 -19.50 -6.05 -18.62
N GLY A 269 -18.98 -6.56 -17.52
CA GLY A 269 -18.15 -7.76 -17.51
C GLY A 269 -16.65 -7.50 -17.63
N SER A 270 -15.89 -8.59 -17.60
CA SER A 270 -14.45 -8.56 -17.47
C SER A 270 -13.72 -7.97 -18.69
N ALA A 271 -14.22 -8.24 -19.90
CA ALA A 271 -13.60 -7.70 -21.13
C ALA A 271 -13.67 -6.18 -21.17
N TYR A 272 -14.81 -5.60 -20.79
CA TYR A 272 -14.99 -4.16 -20.73
C TYR A 272 -14.12 -3.57 -19.59
N MET A 273 -14.14 -4.17 -18.41
CA MET A 273 -13.28 -3.77 -17.29
C MET A 273 -11.81 -3.67 -17.72
N GLU A 274 -11.28 -4.72 -18.36
CA GLU A 274 -9.88 -4.72 -18.81
C GLU A 274 -9.60 -3.61 -19.84
N ALA A 275 -10.54 -3.31 -20.73
CA ALA A 275 -10.41 -2.22 -21.68
C ALA A 275 -10.37 -0.85 -20.97
N GLN A 276 -11.22 -0.64 -19.96
CA GLN A 276 -11.23 0.60 -19.17
C GLN A 276 -9.93 0.73 -18.34
N LEU A 277 -9.48 -0.32 -17.68
CA LEU A 277 -8.24 -0.30 -16.88
C LEU A 277 -7.01 0.05 -17.74
N LYS A 278 -6.91 -0.42 -18.97
CA LYS A 278 -5.84 -0.02 -19.91
C LYS A 278 -5.88 1.48 -20.25
N LEU A 279 -7.06 2.09 -20.30
CA LEU A 279 -7.19 3.53 -20.52
C LEU A 279 -6.83 4.31 -19.25
N VAL A 280 -7.22 3.83 -18.06
CA VAL A 280 -6.80 4.40 -16.77
C VAL A 280 -5.29 4.36 -16.63
N GLU A 281 -4.65 3.22 -16.93
CA GLU A 281 -3.21 3.05 -16.87
C GLU A 281 -2.47 4.12 -17.68
N LYS A 282 -2.92 4.41 -18.91
CA LYS A 282 -2.32 5.46 -19.75
C LYS A 282 -2.40 6.86 -19.11
N MET A 283 -3.48 7.15 -18.38
CA MET A 283 -3.65 8.44 -17.69
C MET A 283 -2.87 8.46 -16.37
N ALA A 284 -2.96 7.39 -15.59
CA ALA A 284 -2.37 7.31 -14.26
C ALA A 284 -0.85 7.17 -14.29
N SER A 285 -0.26 6.59 -15.34
CA SER A 285 1.21 6.46 -15.52
C SER A 285 1.95 7.81 -15.59
N ALA A 286 1.24 8.92 -15.75
CA ALA A 286 1.82 10.26 -15.60
C ALA A 286 2.20 10.59 -14.14
N HIS A 287 1.68 9.85 -13.16
CA HIS A 287 1.98 10.01 -11.74
C HIS A 287 2.97 8.93 -11.29
N ALA A 288 4.11 9.34 -10.73
CA ALA A 288 5.13 8.41 -10.22
C ALA A 288 4.62 7.54 -9.05
N SER A 289 3.52 7.93 -8.42
CA SER A 289 2.85 7.18 -7.35
C SER A 289 1.97 6.04 -7.84
N PHE A 290 1.60 6.01 -9.12
CA PHE A 290 0.69 4.98 -9.63
C PHE A 290 1.36 3.60 -9.57
N ASN A 291 0.74 2.68 -8.84
CA ASN A 291 1.25 1.32 -8.61
C ASN A 291 0.26 0.25 -9.08
N GLY A 292 -0.57 0.54 -10.09
CA GLY A 292 -1.45 -0.46 -10.69
C GLY A 292 -2.85 -0.50 -10.10
N PHE A 293 -3.47 -1.70 -10.12
CA PHE A 293 -4.88 -1.88 -9.84
C PHE A 293 -5.17 -2.93 -8.78
N SER A 294 -6.24 -2.71 -8.03
CA SER A 294 -6.86 -3.72 -7.17
C SER A 294 -8.29 -3.97 -7.62
N VAL A 295 -8.68 -5.22 -7.84
CA VAL A 295 -10.02 -5.58 -8.29
C VAL A 295 -10.78 -6.23 -7.14
N HIS A 296 -11.83 -5.58 -6.68
CA HIS A 296 -12.70 -6.07 -5.62
C HIS A 296 -13.78 -6.97 -6.21
N GLU A 297 -13.94 -8.20 -5.83
CA GLU A 297 -13.11 -9.08 -5.06
C GLU A 297 -13.07 -10.46 -5.77
N TYR A 298 -12.23 -11.36 -5.30
CA TYR A 298 -11.97 -12.67 -5.93
C TYR A 298 -13.23 -13.42 -6.36
N THR A 299 -14.24 -13.53 -5.48
CA THR A 299 -15.43 -14.35 -5.74
C THR A 299 -16.31 -13.73 -6.82
N SER A 300 -16.56 -12.42 -6.77
CA SER A 300 -17.34 -11.71 -7.77
C SER A 300 -16.59 -11.60 -9.10
N TRP A 301 -15.30 -11.30 -9.06
CA TRP A 301 -14.47 -11.24 -10.26
C TRP A 301 -14.38 -12.60 -10.98
N LYS A 302 -14.26 -13.69 -10.22
CA LYS A 302 -14.24 -15.06 -10.78
C LYS A 302 -15.52 -15.39 -11.55
N THR A 303 -16.65 -14.86 -11.14
CA THR A 303 -17.97 -15.10 -11.75
C THR A 303 -18.42 -13.99 -12.69
N LEU A 304 -17.62 -12.93 -12.83
CA LEU A 304 -17.92 -11.82 -13.72
C LEU A 304 -18.01 -12.32 -15.17
N LYS A 305 -19.06 -11.90 -15.89
CA LYS A 305 -19.23 -12.29 -17.30
C LYS A 305 -18.02 -11.86 -18.14
N LYS A 306 -17.73 -12.66 -19.16
CA LYS A 306 -16.61 -12.40 -20.08
C LYS A 306 -16.98 -11.42 -21.16
#